data_b4af7e4d04daf7c18481ac4ca40e3963
#
_entry.id   b4af7e4d04daf7c18481ac4ca40e3963
#
_cell.length_a   1.000
_cell.length_b   1.000
_cell.length_c   1.000
_cell.angle_alpha   90.00
_cell.angle_beta   90.00
_cell.angle_gamma   90.00
#
_symmetry.space_group_name_H-M   'P 1'
#
loop_
_entity.id
_entity.type
_entity.pdbx_description
1 polymer ?
#
loop_
_entity_poly.entity_id
_entity_poly.type
_entity_poly.pdbx_seq_one_letter_code
_entity_poly.pdbx_strand_id
1 'polypeptide(L)'
;GYDGVNVYGDDVIVPVNLKNIAPTVADAVALSQGFTPGSADYIALHDLVISKFPDQLVTRTGFNEKYLVDYGTRNFRFNTAFHYKLTDKTEFITQAGYGIGTSVYTMSNRFSLKNFQIGNLKLEIKNPDYYLRAYGVGEYSGNTYDAGSAGLLINEAWKPSEQWYSDFVGAFTQQVLIGDSKENALRFGRLVADNRDSFGNIFNTSLPAIPVPGTDSFKQL
;
A
#
# COMPACT_ATOMS: atom_id res chain seq x y z
N GLY A 1 -7.62 16.40 -4.14
CA GLY A 1 -8.48 16.02 -3.03
C GLY A 1 -8.81 14.52 -3.04
N TYR A 2 -9.46 14.07 -1.99
CA TYR A 2 -9.95 12.71 -1.90
C TYR A 2 -11.19 12.54 -2.77
N ASP A 3 -11.16 11.55 -3.66
CA ASP A 3 -12.27 11.24 -4.57
C ASP A 3 -13.18 10.10 -4.06
N GLY A 4 -12.82 9.45 -2.97
CA GLY A 4 -13.60 8.41 -2.31
C GLY A 4 -13.49 7.01 -2.93
N VAL A 5 -12.66 6.83 -3.94
CA VAL A 5 -12.61 5.59 -4.74
C VAL A 5 -11.39 4.73 -4.42
N ASN A 6 -10.26 5.35 -4.08
CA ASN A 6 -9.00 4.63 -4.00
C ASN A 6 -8.86 3.83 -2.70
N VAL A 7 -8.45 2.57 -2.87
CA VAL A 7 -8.08 1.63 -1.82
C VAL A 7 -6.67 1.16 -2.12
N TYR A 8 -5.83 1.02 -1.09
CA TYR A 8 -4.43 0.61 -1.22
C TYR A 8 -4.07 -0.48 -0.22
N GLY A 9 -3.08 -1.30 -0.57
CA GLY A 9 -2.64 -2.42 0.27
C GLY A 9 -3.41 -3.71 0.03
N ASP A 10 -4.42 -3.67 -0.83
CA ASP A 10 -5.10 -4.85 -1.37
C ASP A 10 -4.31 -5.46 -2.53
N ASP A 11 -3.55 -4.65 -3.26
CA ASP A 11 -2.63 -5.12 -4.29
C ASP A 11 -1.48 -5.91 -3.64
N VAL A 12 -1.50 -7.20 -3.82
CA VAL A 12 -0.40 -8.09 -3.46
C VAL A 12 0.55 -8.20 -4.63
N ILE A 13 1.83 -8.37 -4.31
CA ILE A 13 2.88 -8.66 -5.29
C ILE A 13 2.49 -9.86 -6.17
N VAL A 14 1.73 -10.82 -5.61
CA VAL A 14 1.17 -11.97 -6.35
C VAL A 14 -0.24 -12.26 -5.81
N PRO A 15 -1.31 -11.89 -6.53
CA PRO A 15 -2.67 -12.27 -6.16
C PRO A 15 -2.83 -13.80 -6.28
N VAL A 16 -3.55 -14.39 -5.33
CA VAL A 16 -3.82 -15.83 -5.33
C VAL A 16 -5.07 -16.13 -6.15
N ASN A 17 -4.91 -16.91 -7.22
CA ASN A 17 -6.06 -17.48 -7.93
C ASN A 17 -6.45 -18.80 -7.28
N LEU A 18 -7.67 -18.89 -6.77
CA LEU A 18 -8.16 -20.06 -6.05
C LEU A 18 -8.11 -21.34 -6.89
N LYS A 19 -8.46 -21.27 -8.17
CA LYS A 19 -8.42 -22.42 -9.08
C LYS A 19 -7.00 -22.97 -9.23
N ASN A 20 -6.00 -22.10 -9.27
CA ASN A 20 -4.61 -22.51 -9.47
C ASN A 20 -4.02 -23.22 -8.25
N ILE A 21 -4.48 -22.88 -7.04
CA ILE A 21 -4.04 -23.52 -5.79
C ILE A 21 -4.90 -24.73 -5.39
N ALA A 22 -6.06 -24.92 -6.03
CA ALA A 22 -7.00 -25.99 -5.71
C ALA A 22 -6.36 -27.38 -5.64
N PRO A 23 -5.48 -27.80 -6.57
CA PRO A 23 -4.84 -29.12 -6.49
C PRO A 23 -4.00 -29.28 -5.21
N THR A 24 -3.18 -28.29 -4.87
CA THR A 24 -2.35 -28.31 -3.66
C THR A 24 -3.19 -28.37 -2.38
N VAL A 25 -4.30 -27.62 -2.36
CA VAL A 25 -5.22 -27.65 -1.21
C VAL A 25 -5.94 -29.00 -1.13
N ALA A 26 -6.35 -29.56 -2.26
CA ALA A 26 -7.00 -30.87 -2.34
C ALA A 26 -6.10 -31.97 -1.82
N ASP A 27 -4.82 -31.97 -2.22
CA ASP A 27 -3.80 -32.89 -1.70
C ASP A 27 -3.68 -32.77 -0.17
N ALA A 28 -3.53 -31.55 0.34
CA ALA A 28 -3.39 -31.29 1.78
C ALA A 28 -4.62 -31.80 2.56
N VAL A 29 -5.83 -31.52 2.05
CA VAL A 29 -7.08 -31.96 2.67
C VAL A 29 -7.15 -33.51 2.70
N ALA A 30 -6.91 -34.19 1.58
CA ALA A 30 -6.96 -35.65 1.49
C ALA A 30 -5.93 -36.34 2.42
N LEU A 31 -4.70 -35.79 2.47
CA LEU A 31 -3.65 -36.27 3.38
C LEU A 31 -4.02 -36.04 4.85
N SER A 32 -4.65 -34.90 5.20
CA SER A 32 -5.09 -34.62 6.57
C SER A 32 -6.15 -35.61 7.08
N GLN A 33 -6.92 -36.20 6.17
CA GLN A 33 -7.89 -37.28 6.48
C GLN A 33 -7.24 -38.66 6.58
N GLY A 34 -5.93 -38.77 6.38
CA GLY A 34 -5.18 -40.01 6.42
C GLY A 34 -5.30 -40.85 5.16
N PHE A 35 -5.81 -40.33 4.05
CA PHE A 35 -5.91 -41.08 2.80
C PHE A 35 -4.56 -41.19 2.12
N THR A 36 -4.28 -42.37 1.58
CA THR A 36 -3.05 -42.64 0.84
C THR A 36 -3.16 -42.08 -0.59
N PRO A 37 -2.17 -41.36 -1.09
CA PRO A 37 -2.16 -40.87 -2.48
C PRO A 37 -2.44 -41.98 -3.49
N GLY A 38 -3.39 -41.71 -4.40
CA GLY A 38 -3.82 -42.69 -5.42
C GLY A 38 -4.88 -43.67 -4.97
N SER A 39 -5.30 -43.70 -3.71
CA SER A 39 -6.46 -44.52 -3.27
C SER A 39 -7.77 -43.94 -3.82
N ALA A 40 -8.82 -44.75 -3.89
CA ALA A 40 -10.13 -44.30 -4.37
C ALA A 40 -10.69 -43.16 -3.52
N ASP A 41 -10.56 -43.22 -2.20
CA ASP A 41 -11.02 -42.19 -1.27
C ASP A 41 -10.21 -40.88 -1.43
N TYR A 42 -8.89 -40.99 -1.64
CA TYR A 42 -8.04 -39.86 -1.94
C TYR A 42 -8.50 -39.14 -3.21
N ILE A 43 -8.66 -39.87 -4.33
CA ILE A 43 -9.07 -39.33 -5.62
C ILE A 43 -10.45 -38.66 -5.50
N ALA A 44 -11.41 -39.35 -4.86
CA ALA A 44 -12.77 -38.81 -4.70
C ALA A 44 -12.79 -37.48 -3.91
N LEU A 45 -12.04 -37.42 -2.79
CA LEU A 45 -11.97 -36.17 -2.01
C LEU A 45 -11.20 -35.05 -2.75
N HIS A 46 -10.08 -35.41 -3.39
CA HIS A 46 -9.28 -34.49 -4.20
C HIS A 46 -10.12 -33.81 -5.30
N ASP A 47 -10.84 -34.63 -6.10
CA ASP A 47 -11.68 -34.13 -7.18
C ASP A 47 -12.86 -33.27 -6.64
N LEU A 48 -13.44 -33.70 -5.51
CA LEU A 48 -14.46 -32.89 -4.83
C LEU A 48 -13.96 -31.51 -4.46
N VAL A 49 -12.79 -31.43 -3.81
CA VAL A 49 -12.20 -30.13 -3.41
C VAL A 49 -11.95 -29.28 -4.64
N ILE A 50 -11.31 -29.78 -5.68
CA ILE A 50 -11.04 -29.05 -6.92
C ILE A 50 -12.34 -28.49 -7.53
N SER A 51 -13.40 -29.28 -7.56
CA SER A 51 -14.69 -28.87 -8.13
C SER A 51 -15.35 -27.70 -7.41
N LYS A 52 -14.99 -27.46 -6.13
CA LYS A 52 -15.53 -26.38 -5.31
C LYS A 52 -14.79 -25.07 -5.49
N PHE A 53 -13.55 -25.09 -5.99
CA PHE A 53 -12.72 -23.91 -6.11
C PHE A 53 -13.05 -23.10 -7.39
N PRO A 54 -13.46 -21.83 -7.27
CA PRO A 54 -13.76 -21.00 -8.42
C PRO A 54 -12.48 -20.49 -9.11
N ASP A 55 -12.60 -20.15 -10.38
CA ASP A 55 -11.60 -19.33 -11.07
C ASP A 55 -11.74 -17.88 -10.64
N GLN A 56 -11.13 -17.55 -9.50
CA GLN A 56 -11.26 -16.25 -8.89
C GLN A 56 -9.96 -15.82 -8.23
N LEU A 57 -9.55 -14.59 -8.53
CA LEU A 57 -8.48 -13.91 -7.83
C LEU A 57 -8.95 -13.43 -6.46
N VAL A 58 -8.11 -13.66 -5.47
CA VAL A 58 -8.30 -13.16 -4.10
C VAL A 58 -7.16 -12.22 -3.77
N THR A 59 -7.51 -11.05 -3.28
CA THR A 59 -6.58 -10.03 -2.78
C THR A 59 -6.84 -9.81 -1.30
N ARG A 60 -5.88 -9.20 -0.59
CA ARG A 60 -6.03 -8.83 0.82
C ARG A 60 -7.05 -7.70 0.98
N THR A 61 -7.48 -7.47 2.20
CA THR A 61 -8.28 -6.29 2.54
C THR A 61 -7.37 -5.07 2.59
N GLY A 62 -7.69 -4.07 1.78
CA GLY A 62 -6.93 -2.83 1.69
C GLY A 62 -7.49 -1.73 2.58
N PHE A 63 -6.83 -0.58 2.55
CA PHE A 63 -7.16 0.61 3.33
C PHE A 63 -7.58 1.75 2.40
N ASN A 64 -8.63 2.44 2.80
CA ASN A 64 -9.11 3.59 2.06
C ASN A 64 -8.08 4.74 2.11
N GLU A 65 -7.82 5.40 0.99
CA GLU A 65 -6.83 6.45 0.80
C GLU A 65 -6.87 7.53 1.89
N LYS A 66 -8.07 7.91 2.34
CA LYS A 66 -8.24 8.96 3.36
C LYS A 66 -7.54 8.70 4.69
N TYR A 67 -7.18 7.44 4.96
CA TYR A 67 -6.45 7.05 6.18
C TYR A 67 -4.95 6.95 5.96
N LEU A 68 -4.52 6.92 4.70
CA LEU A 68 -3.12 6.76 4.31
C LEU A 68 -2.47 8.08 3.87
N VAL A 69 -3.25 9.09 3.50
CA VAL A 69 -2.76 10.32 2.88
C VAL A 69 -3.19 11.55 3.67
N ASP A 70 -2.26 12.48 3.90
CA ASP A 70 -2.57 13.76 4.53
C ASP A 70 -3.00 14.79 3.47
N TYR A 71 -4.29 15.13 3.44
CA TYR A 71 -4.86 16.12 2.53
C TYR A 71 -4.69 17.57 2.99
N GLY A 72 -4.06 17.79 4.15
CA GLY A 72 -3.79 19.12 4.69
C GLY A 72 -2.73 19.86 3.87
N THR A 73 -3.13 20.46 2.74
CA THR A 73 -2.22 21.18 1.86
C THR A 73 -1.77 22.49 2.49
N ARG A 74 -0.47 22.66 2.66
CA ARG A 74 0.17 23.89 3.12
C ARG A 74 1.41 24.15 2.28
N ASN A 75 1.63 25.40 1.91
CA ASN A 75 2.79 25.78 1.12
C ASN A 75 3.29 27.14 1.57
N PHE A 76 4.58 27.23 1.83
CA PHE A 76 5.29 28.48 2.06
C PHE A 76 6.41 28.59 1.04
N ARG A 77 6.52 29.74 0.38
CA ARG A 77 7.61 30.04 -0.55
C ARG A 77 8.16 31.42 -0.26
N PHE A 78 9.47 31.50 -0.23
CA PHE A 78 10.23 32.75 -0.11
C PHE A 78 11.23 32.85 -1.25
N ASN A 79 11.34 34.03 -1.86
CA ASN A 79 12.37 34.35 -2.86
C ASN A 79 12.92 35.75 -2.58
N THR A 80 14.23 35.89 -2.74
CA THR A 80 14.92 37.15 -2.61
C THR A 80 15.98 37.32 -3.68
N ALA A 81 16.26 38.54 -4.06
CA ALA A 81 17.34 38.86 -4.97
C ALA A 81 18.07 40.12 -4.44
N PHE A 82 19.39 40.07 -4.54
CA PHE A 82 20.27 41.17 -4.21
C PHE A 82 21.09 41.53 -5.45
N HIS A 83 21.11 42.78 -5.81
CA HIS A 83 21.82 43.35 -6.94
C HIS A 83 22.82 44.38 -6.45
N TYR A 84 24.09 44.23 -6.84
CA TYR A 84 25.16 45.13 -6.47
C TYR A 84 25.98 45.52 -7.68
N LYS A 85 26.09 46.81 -7.97
CA LYS A 85 26.95 47.37 -9.02
C LYS A 85 28.38 47.37 -8.55
N LEU A 86 29.19 46.48 -9.14
CA LEU A 86 30.66 46.45 -8.92
C LEU A 86 31.33 47.61 -9.65
N THR A 87 30.82 47.95 -10.83
CA THR A 87 31.24 49.09 -11.64
C THR A 87 29.98 49.63 -12.37
N ASP A 88 30.13 50.74 -13.13
CA ASP A 88 29.03 51.27 -13.94
C ASP A 88 28.49 50.28 -14.98
N LYS A 89 29.28 49.30 -15.39
CA LYS A 89 28.94 48.30 -16.41
C LYS A 89 28.82 46.89 -15.88
N THR A 90 29.28 46.64 -14.64
CA THR A 90 29.31 45.26 -14.07
C THR A 90 28.44 45.18 -12.83
N GLU A 91 27.58 44.21 -12.83
CA GLU A 91 26.64 43.94 -11.74
C GLU A 91 26.87 42.55 -11.18
N PHE A 92 26.91 42.45 -9.86
CA PHE A 92 26.82 41.20 -9.12
C PHE A 92 25.37 40.97 -8.67
N ILE A 93 24.85 39.76 -8.96
CA ILE A 93 23.48 39.39 -8.63
C ILE A 93 23.53 38.09 -7.82
N THR A 94 22.91 38.07 -6.67
CA THR A 94 22.60 36.85 -5.95
C THR A 94 21.11 36.69 -5.79
N GLN A 95 20.60 35.49 -6.01
CA GLN A 95 19.18 35.16 -5.82
C GLN A 95 19.10 33.88 -5.00
N ALA A 96 18.23 33.88 -3.99
CA ALA A 96 17.95 32.72 -3.17
C ALA A 96 16.45 32.49 -3.10
N GLY A 97 16.05 31.25 -3.23
CA GLY A 97 14.67 30.82 -3.09
C GLY A 97 14.58 29.63 -2.14
N TYR A 98 13.50 29.60 -1.37
CA TYR A 98 13.19 28.48 -0.49
C TYR A 98 11.69 28.22 -0.50
N GLY A 99 11.32 26.95 -0.56
CA GLY A 99 9.93 26.49 -0.46
C GLY A 99 9.82 25.29 0.46
N ILE A 100 8.77 25.27 1.26
CA ILE A 100 8.38 24.11 2.06
C ILE A 100 6.88 23.87 1.90
N GLY A 101 6.46 22.64 1.73
CA GLY A 101 5.07 22.33 1.52
C GLY A 101 4.66 20.90 1.89
N THR A 102 3.36 20.75 2.09
CA THR A 102 2.66 19.48 2.20
C THR A 102 1.59 19.44 1.14
N SER A 103 1.52 18.38 0.37
CA SER A 103 0.56 18.23 -0.73
C SER A 103 0.37 16.76 -1.07
N VAL A 104 -0.69 16.47 -1.79
CA VAL A 104 -0.91 15.16 -2.41
C VAL A 104 -0.61 15.27 -3.89
N TYR A 105 0.19 14.37 -4.39
CA TYR A 105 0.59 14.33 -5.79
C TYR A 105 0.21 12.99 -6.42
N THR A 106 -0.40 13.04 -7.59
CA THR A 106 -0.85 11.86 -8.33
C THR A 106 -0.07 11.73 -9.62
N MET A 107 0.58 10.60 -9.81
CA MET A 107 1.14 10.13 -11.08
C MET A 107 0.52 8.77 -11.41
N SER A 108 1.35 7.76 -11.69
CA SER A 108 0.93 6.34 -11.68
C SER A 108 0.47 5.90 -10.29
N ASN A 109 1.09 6.44 -9.25
CA ASN A 109 0.81 6.20 -7.84
C ASN A 109 0.39 7.50 -7.14
N ARG A 110 -0.12 7.36 -5.93
CA ARG A 110 -0.53 8.47 -5.06
C ARG A 110 0.55 8.73 -4.01
N PHE A 111 1.17 9.91 -4.06
CA PHE A 111 2.21 10.32 -3.12
C PHE A 111 1.67 11.33 -2.11
N SER A 112 1.96 11.08 -0.84
CA SER A 112 1.81 12.06 0.24
C SER A 112 3.12 12.78 0.41
N LEU A 113 3.22 14.02 -0.10
CA LEU A 113 4.38 14.89 0.08
C LEU A 113 4.22 15.64 1.39
N LYS A 114 4.98 15.30 2.42
CA LYS A 114 4.87 15.91 3.73
C LYS A 114 6.16 16.63 4.12
N ASN A 115 6.07 17.95 4.32
CA ASN A 115 7.21 18.83 4.62
C ASN A 115 8.32 18.73 3.55
N PHE A 116 7.93 18.56 2.30
CA PHE A 116 8.85 18.63 1.17
C PHE A 116 9.49 20.01 1.10
N GLN A 117 10.80 20.08 0.91
CA GLN A 117 11.54 21.34 0.87
C GLN A 117 12.36 21.42 -0.41
N ILE A 118 12.44 22.62 -0.96
CA ILE A 118 13.29 22.94 -2.09
C ILE A 118 13.98 24.28 -1.86
N GLY A 119 15.28 24.30 -2.05
CA GLY A 119 16.09 25.50 -1.98
C GLY A 119 16.86 25.73 -3.26
N ASN A 120 17.02 26.96 -3.68
CA ASN A 120 17.86 27.32 -4.79
C ASN A 120 18.70 28.56 -4.48
N LEU A 121 19.90 28.60 -5.06
CA LEU A 121 20.83 29.71 -5.01
C LEU A 121 21.37 29.97 -6.42
N LYS A 122 21.34 31.22 -6.84
CA LYS A 122 22.01 31.67 -8.06
C LYS A 122 22.96 32.81 -7.73
N LEU A 123 24.18 32.73 -8.28
CA LEU A 123 25.19 33.80 -8.28
C LEU A 123 25.48 34.17 -9.72
N GLU A 124 25.52 35.44 -10.03
CA GLU A 124 25.75 35.92 -11.38
C GLU A 124 26.61 37.21 -11.34
N ILE A 125 27.61 37.25 -12.21
CA ILE A 125 28.33 38.48 -12.58
C ILE A 125 27.93 38.80 -14.02
N LYS A 126 27.35 39.96 -14.26
CA LYS A 126 26.86 40.36 -15.55
C LYS A 126 27.50 41.68 -15.98
N ASN A 127 27.94 41.71 -17.23
CA ASN A 127 28.52 42.86 -17.93
C ASN A 127 27.97 42.85 -19.37
N PRO A 128 27.89 43.96 -20.11
CA PRO A 128 27.40 43.98 -21.50
C PRO A 128 28.13 43.01 -22.42
N ASP A 129 29.38 42.71 -22.18
CA ASP A 129 30.22 41.88 -23.06
C ASP A 129 30.32 40.42 -22.59
N TYR A 130 29.97 40.12 -21.33
CA TYR A 130 30.03 38.78 -20.75
C TYR A 130 29.10 38.60 -19.56
N TYR A 131 28.83 37.35 -19.22
CA TYR A 131 28.27 36.96 -17.93
C TYR A 131 28.90 35.65 -17.43
N LEU A 132 28.98 35.53 -16.12
CA LEU A 132 29.32 34.29 -15.44
C LEU A 132 28.20 33.99 -14.44
N ARG A 133 27.63 32.75 -14.50
CA ARG A 133 26.53 32.34 -13.64
C ARG A 133 26.83 30.98 -13.04
N ALA A 134 26.57 30.86 -11.75
CA ALA A 134 26.52 29.60 -11.03
C ALA A 134 25.19 29.49 -10.30
N TYR A 135 24.64 28.27 -10.26
CA TYR A 135 23.42 28.00 -9.48
C TYR A 135 23.48 26.59 -8.90
N GLY A 136 22.85 26.43 -7.77
CA GLY A 136 22.64 25.16 -7.09
C GLY A 136 21.17 25.02 -6.67
N VAL A 137 20.69 23.78 -6.68
CA VAL A 137 19.37 23.43 -6.17
C VAL A 137 19.57 22.30 -5.16
N GLY A 138 18.92 22.44 -4.00
CA GLY A 138 18.85 21.42 -2.98
C GLY A 138 17.40 21.03 -2.76
N GLU A 139 17.15 19.73 -2.60
CA GLU A 139 15.84 19.18 -2.36
C GLU A 139 15.89 18.25 -1.15
N TYR A 140 14.86 18.32 -0.31
CA TYR A 140 14.67 17.43 0.81
C TYR A 140 13.23 16.92 0.77
N SER A 141 13.08 15.61 0.61
CA SER A 141 11.78 14.96 0.43
C SER A 141 10.87 14.97 1.67
N GLY A 142 11.43 15.33 2.84
CA GLY A 142 10.67 15.31 4.09
C GLY A 142 10.19 13.91 4.46
N ASN A 143 8.93 13.82 4.87
CA ASN A 143 8.25 12.54 5.16
C ASN A 143 7.32 12.16 3.99
N THR A 144 7.87 12.14 2.78
CA THR A 144 7.15 11.78 1.56
C THR A 144 7.09 10.26 1.43
N TYR A 145 5.92 9.74 1.07
CA TYR A 145 5.73 8.30 0.85
C TYR A 145 4.67 8.05 -0.23
N ASP A 146 4.71 6.85 -0.79
CA ASP A 146 3.72 6.31 -1.71
C ASP A 146 2.61 5.60 -0.93
N ALA A 147 1.34 5.92 -1.22
CA ALA A 147 0.20 5.38 -0.49
C ALA A 147 0.00 3.87 -0.73
N GLY A 148 0.32 3.38 -1.92
CA GLY A 148 0.26 1.96 -2.23
C GLY A 148 1.27 1.16 -1.41
N SER A 149 2.53 1.62 -1.41
CA SER A 149 3.59 1.01 -0.61
C SER A 149 3.28 1.08 0.89
N ALA A 150 2.74 2.20 1.38
CA ALA A 150 2.35 2.33 2.79
C ALA A 150 1.25 1.32 3.16
N GLY A 151 0.20 1.21 2.34
CA GLY A 151 -0.87 0.24 2.57
C GLY A 151 -0.37 -1.22 2.57
N LEU A 152 0.53 -1.54 1.65
CA LEU A 152 1.16 -2.86 1.59
C LEU A 152 2.00 -3.15 2.84
N LEU A 153 2.85 -2.21 3.24
CA LEU A 153 3.72 -2.37 4.42
C LEU A 153 2.91 -2.49 5.72
N ILE A 154 1.83 -1.72 5.86
CA ILE A 154 0.91 -1.86 6.99
C ILE A 154 0.31 -3.27 7.02
N ASN A 155 -0.12 -3.78 5.86
CA ASN A 155 -0.65 -5.14 5.77
C ASN A 155 0.39 -6.20 6.15
N GLU A 156 1.62 -6.09 5.66
CA GLU A 156 2.70 -7.02 6.01
C GLU A 156 3.10 -6.93 7.49
N ALA A 157 3.06 -5.73 8.08
CA ALA A 157 3.46 -5.52 9.47
C ALA A 157 2.50 -6.16 10.49
N TRP A 158 1.17 -6.11 10.24
CA TRP A 158 0.22 -6.71 11.18
C TRP A 158 0.02 -8.22 10.95
N LYS A 159 0.10 -8.71 9.71
CA LYS A 159 0.05 -10.13 9.36
C LYS A 159 0.73 -10.35 8.00
N PRO A 160 1.79 -11.16 7.90
CA PRO A 160 2.40 -11.51 6.63
C PRO A 160 1.38 -12.07 5.63
N SER A 161 1.53 -11.74 4.35
CA SER A 161 0.63 -12.17 3.29
C SER A 161 0.50 -13.70 3.22
N GLU A 162 1.58 -14.44 3.40
CA GLU A 162 1.56 -15.91 3.43
C GLU A 162 0.59 -16.44 4.50
N GLN A 163 0.65 -15.88 5.72
CA GLN A 163 -0.24 -16.29 6.81
C GLN A 163 -1.69 -15.87 6.52
N TRP A 164 -1.90 -14.67 5.98
CA TRP A 164 -3.24 -14.18 5.63
C TRP A 164 -3.91 -15.09 4.60
N TYR A 165 -3.18 -15.46 3.53
CA TYR A 165 -3.71 -16.39 2.51
C TYR A 165 -3.93 -17.78 3.03
N SER A 166 -3.05 -18.29 3.90
CA SER A 166 -3.25 -19.59 4.56
C SER A 166 -4.55 -19.63 5.37
N ASP A 167 -4.79 -18.61 6.18
CA ASP A 167 -6.00 -18.49 7.00
C ASP A 167 -7.25 -18.35 6.10
N PHE A 168 -7.16 -17.52 5.05
CA PHE A 168 -8.24 -17.36 4.08
C PHE A 168 -8.62 -18.67 3.40
N VAL A 169 -7.62 -19.36 2.82
CA VAL A 169 -7.83 -20.59 2.06
C VAL A 169 -8.36 -21.70 2.97
N GLY A 170 -7.82 -21.84 4.17
CA GLY A 170 -8.28 -22.80 5.16
C GLY A 170 -9.76 -22.62 5.51
N ALA A 171 -10.14 -21.40 5.84
CA ALA A 171 -11.54 -21.05 6.18
C ALA A 171 -12.48 -21.19 4.97
N PHE A 172 -12.06 -20.74 3.78
CA PHE A 172 -12.80 -20.92 2.54
C PHE A 172 -13.07 -22.41 2.26
N THR A 173 -12.01 -23.23 2.33
CA THR A 173 -12.11 -24.68 2.07
C THR A 173 -13.08 -25.34 3.03
N GLN A 174 -13.00 -25.03 4.31
CA GLN A 174 -13.92 -25.57 5.31
C GLN A 174 -15.39 -25.26 4.95
N GLN A 175 -15.70 -24.03 4.56
CA GLN A 175 -17.06 -23.63 4.22
C GLN A 175 -17.61 -24.33 2.96
N VAL A 176 -16.81 -24.40 1.89
CA VAL A 176 -17.28 -25.08 0.67
C VAL A 176 -17.44 -26.59 0.85
N LEU A 177 -16.68 -27.22 1.74
CA LEU A 177 -16.82 -28.64 2.04
C LEU A 177 -18.06 -28.99 2.88
N ILE A 178 -18.49 -28.09 3.76
CA ILE A 178 -19.78 -28.28 4.48
C ILE A 178 -21.00 -27.90 3.65
N GLY A 179 -20.79 -27.47 2.38
CA GLY A 179 -21.88 -27.18 1.42
C GLY A 179 -22.37 -25.75 1.39
N ASP A 180 -21.64 -24.82 2.00
CA ASP A 180 -21.99 -23.39 1.90
C ASP A 180 -21.79 -22.85 0.48
N SER A 181 -22.44 -21.72 0.18
CA SER A 181 -22.26 -21.04 -1.10
C SER A 181 -20.84 -20.49 -1.27
N LYS A 182 -20.36 -20.38 -2.51
CA LYS A 182 -19.04 -19.83 -2.81
C LYS A 182 -18.90 -18.39 -2.29
N GLU A 183 -19.95 -17.58 -2.41
CA GLU A 183 -19.98 -16.20 -1.96
C GLU A 183 -19.84 -16.11 -0.43
N ASN A 184 -20.57 -16.96 0.30
CA ASN A 184 -20.47 -17.02 1.76
C ASN A 184 -19.09 -17.51 2.20
N ALA A 185 -18.56 -18.55 1.54
CA ALA A 185 -17.23 -19.09 1.82
C ALA A 185 -16.12 -18.04 1.58
N LEU A 186 -16.19 -17.28 0.49
CA LEU A 186 -15.25 -16.17 0.22
C LEU A 186 -15.34 -15.09 1.29
N ARG A 187 -16.55 -14.71 1.70
CA ARG A 187 -16.76 -13.74 2.76
C ARG A 187 -16.21 -14.24 4.10
N PHE A 188 -16.52 -15.47 4.46
CA PHE A 188 -16.06 -16.08 5.70
C PHE A 188 -14.54 -16.23 5.74
N GLY A 189 -13.92 -16.68 4.63
CA GLY A 189 -12.47 -16.75 4.49
C GLY A 189 -11.82 -15.40 4.80
N ARG A 190 -12.37 -14.30 4.24
CA ARG A 190 -11.86 -12.94 4.49
C ARG A 190 -12.04 -12.52 5.96
N LEU A 191 -13.18 -12.78 6.58
CA LEU A 191 -13.40 -12.44 7.99
C LEU A 191 -12.43 -13.18 8.92
N VAL A 192 -12.13 -14.44 8.64
CA VAL A 192 -11.15 -15.22 9.41
C VAL A 192 -9.73 -14.70 9.17
N ALA A 193 -9.35 -14.45 7.92
CA ALA A 193 -8.03 -13.94 7.58
C ALA A 193 -7.76 -12.56 8.17
N ASP A 194 -8.76 -11.67 8.17
CA ASP A 194 -8.71 -10.35 8.80
C ASP A 194 -8.87 -10.41 10.33
N ASN A 195 -9.29 -11.55 10.88
CA ASN A 195 -9.65 -11.76 12.28
C ASN A 195 -10.68 -10.74 12.80
N ARG A 196 -11.69 -10.42 11.94
CA ARG A 196 -12.82 -9.54 12.31
C ARG A 196 -14.13 -10.06 11.75
N ASP A 197 -15.20 -9.87 12.51
CA ASP A 197 -16.55 -10.14 12.05
C ASP A 197 -17.08 -9.01 11.13
N SER A 198 -18.30 -9.19 10.62
CA SER A 198 -18.96 -8.19 9.75
C SER A 198 -19.32 -6.88 10.47
N PHE A 199 -19.23 -6.84 11.80
CA PHE A 199 -19.43 -5.66 12.63
C PHE A 199 -18.12 -5.01 13.05
N GLY A 200 -16.96 -5.61 12.67
CA GLY A 200 -15.62 -5.12 13.00
C GLY A 200 -15.07 -5.60 14.34
N ASN A 201 -15.77 -6.52 15.03
CA ASN A 201 -15.29 -7.10 16.28
C ASN A 201 -14.22 -8.16 16.00
N ILE A 202 -13.26 -8.31 16.91
CA ILE A 202 -12.20 -9.33 16.79
C ILE A 202 -12.79 -10.71 17.11
N PHE A 203 -12.58 -11.67 16.20
CA PHE A 203 -12.99 -13.07 16.40
C PHE A 203 -12.18 -13.77 17.48
N ASN A 204 -10.86 -13.62 17.39
CA ASN A 204 -9.92 -14.28 18.29
C ASN A 204 -8.93 -13.26 18.84
N THR A 205 -9.06 -12.96 20.11
CA THR A 205 -8.22 -11.96 20.79
C THR A 205 -6.76 -12.40 21.00
N SER A 206 -6.46 -13.69 20.76
CA SER A 206 -5.09 -14.22 20.83
C SER A 206 -4.32 -14.07 19.49
N LEU A 207 -5.01 -13.67 18.42
CA LEU A 207 -4.43 -13.48 17.11
C LEU A 207 -4.45 -12.01 16.69
N PRO A 208 -3.47 -11.56 15.87
CA PRO A 208 -3.53 -10.22 15.31
C PRO A 208 -4.76 -10.06 14.43
N ALA A 209 -5.38 -8.88 14.49
CA ALA A 209 -6.50 -8.51 13.65
C ALA A 209 -6.12 -7.32 12.77
N ILE A 210 -6.77 -7.20 11.60
CA ILE A 210 -6.53 -6.06 10.70
C ILE A 210 -6.71 -4.75 11.49
N PRO A 211 -5.74 -3.84 11.46
CA PRO A 211 -5.80 -2.59 12.22
C PRO A 211 -6.96 -1.71 11.73
N VAL A 212 -7.65 -1.07 12.66
CA VAL A 212 -8.74 -0.16 12.31
C VAL A 212 -8.15 1.17 11.84
N PRO A 213 -8.41 1.58 10.58
CA PRO A 213 -7.90 2.83 10.06
C PRO A 213 -8.25 4.04 10.92
N GLY A 214 -7.28 4.93 11.14
CA GLY A 214 -7.44 6.13 11.95
C GLY A 214 -7.19 5.95 13.45
N THR A 215 -7.02 4.72 13.95
CA THR A 215 -6.62 4.46 15.34
C THR A 215 -5.13 4.68 15.57
N ASP A 216 -4.72 4.79 16.83
CA ASP A 216 -3.29 4.97 17.14
C ASP A 216 -2.47 3.73 16.80
N SER A 217 -3.03 2.54 16.95
CA SER A 217 -2.38 1.29 16.49
C SER A 217 -2.15 1.26 14.99
N PHE A 218 -3.08 1.79 14.19
CA PHE A 218 -2.90 1.92 12.74
C PHE A 218 -1.79 2.91 12.36
N LYS A 219 -1.64 4.00 13.12
CA LYS A 219 -0.62 5.04 12.86
C LYS A 219 0.78 4.64 13.30
N GLN A 220 0.91 3.60 14.13
CA GLN A 220 2.19 3.08 14.62
C GLN A 220 2.81 2.03 13.71
N LEU A 221 2.04 1.48 12.77
CA LEU A 221 2.50 0.57 11.73
C LEU A 221 3.07 1.34 10.54
#